data_6e25d4dcd98d43a6458fc44990bef5a9
#
_entry.id   6e25d4dcd98d43a6458fc44990bef5a9
#
_cell.length_a   1.000
_cell.length_b   1.000
_cell.length_c   1.000
_cell.angle_alpha   90.00
_cell.angle_beta   90.00
_cell.angle_gamma   90.00
#
_symmetry.space_group_name_H-M   'P 1'
#
loop_
_entity.id
_entity.type
_entity.pdbx_description
1 polymer ?
#
loop_
_entity_poly.entity_id
_entity_poly.type
_entity_poly.pdbx_seq_one_letter_code
_entity_poly.pdbx_strand_id
1 'polypeptide(L)'
;MSDPQEWAARRREAAQAQADRLARARAVETARARELVLEFVDDARRRGLTAGPLLARAGDGGATYRTGLVGWYLKRDGSLGVTTDGEYYHLVTPGSLKARLRGVSLEPTDPPLQVGRGARDGESVALDVLLATRLAAGDDWPVRRA
;
A
#
# COMPACT_ATOMS: atom_id res chain seq x y z
N MET A 1 0.69 49.05 16.55
CA MET A 1 0.95 47.82 17.29
C MET A 1 -0.07 46.74 16.86
N SER A 2 0.41 45.58 16.50
CA SER A 2 -0.48 44.48 16.13
C SER A 2 -1.16 43.91 17.37
N ASP A 3 -2.48 43.73 17.31
CA ASP A 3 -3.23 43.09 18.36
C ASP A 3 -2.78 41.61 18.43
N PRO A 4 -2.45 41.08 19.63
CA PRO A 4 -2.09 39.68 19.79
C PRO A 4 -3.14 38.70 19.28
N GLN A 5 -4.43 39.04 19.36
CA GLN A 5 -5.52 38.21 18.84
C GLN A 5 -5.54 38.17 17.31
N GLU A 6 -5.32 39.31 16.67
CA GLU A 6 -5.20 39.37 15.21
C GLU A 6 -4.00 38.58 14.69
N TRP A 7 -2.89 38.66 15.40
CA TRP A 7 -1.68 37.95 15.04
C TRP A 7 -1.87 36.44 15.20
N ALA A 8 -2.54 36.00 16.27
CA ALA A 8 -2.89 34.59 16.48
C ALA A 8 -3.87 34.08 15.41
N ALA A 9 -4.85 34.89 15.01
CA ALA A 9 -5.78 34.59 13.94
C ALA A 9 -5.05 34.39 12.61
N ARG A 10 -4.13 35.30 12.25
CA ARG A 10 -3.33 35.19 11.02
C ARG A 10 -2.47 33.92 10.99
N ARG A 11 -1.88 33.59 12.14
CA ARG A 11 -1.10 32.33 12.24
C ARG A 11 -1.96 31.10 12.04
N ARG A 12 -3.18 31.07 12.61
CA ARG A 12 -4.12 29.96 12.40
C ARG A 12 -4.54 29.85 10.94
N GLU A 13 -4.83 30.98 10.28
CA GLU A 13 -5.16 31.00 8.87
C GLU A 13 -4.02 30.49 8.00
N ALA A 14 -2.78 30.92 8.29
CA ALA A 14 -1.60 30.47 7.56
C ALA A 14 -1.36 28.97 7.75
N ALA A 15 -1.54 28.47 8.98
CA ALA A 15 -1.41 27.05 9.29
C ALA A 15 -2.48 26.22 8.57
N GLN A 16 -3.72 26.71 8.54
CA GLN A 16 -4.83 26.05 7.85
C GLN A 16 -4.58 26.02 6.33
N ALA A 17 -4.13 27.13 5.75
CA ALA A 17 -3.80 27.19 4.32
C ALA A 17 -2.68 26.21 3.96
N GLN A 18 -1.67 26.08 4.82
CA GLN A 18 -0.59 25.12 4.63
C GLN A 18 -1.12 23.68 4.71
N ALA A 19 -1.96 23.38 5.71
CA ALA A 19 -2.58 22.07 5.84
C ALA A 19 -3.42 21.71 4.61
N ASP A 20 -4.19 22.66 4.08
CA ASP A 20 -5.01 22.47 2.88
C ASP A 20 -4.17 22.20 1.65
N ARG A 21 -3.03 22.90 1.49
CA ARG A 21 -2.10 22.66 0.38
C ARG A 21 -1.49 21.26 0.45
N LEU A 22 -1.09 20.82 1.64
CA LEU A 22 -0.54 19.48 1.85
C LEU A 22 -1.58 18.41 1.58
N ALA A 23 -2.82 18.62 2.03
CA ALA A 23 -3.91 17.67 1.78
C ALA A 23 -4.21 17.54 0.28
N ARG A 24 -4.21 18.66 -0.46
CA ARG A 24 -4.40 18.62 -1.92
C ARG A 24 -3.26 17.92 -2.64
N ALA A 25 -2.01 18.17 -2.21
CA ALA A 25 -0.85 17.51 -2.79
C ALA A 25 -0.90 15.99 -2.57
N ARG A 26 -1.28 15.55 -1.37
CA ARG A 26 -1.46 14.12 -1.06
C ARG A 26 -2.58 13.50 -1.88
N ALA A 27 -3.69 14.21 -2.08
CA ALA A 27 -4.79 13.72 -2.89
C ALA A 27 -4.37 13.52 -4.35
N VAL A 28 -3.56 14.42 -4.91
CA VAL A 28 -3.01 14.29 -6.27
C VAL A 28 -2.08 13.08 -6.36
N GLU A 29 -1.19 12.90 -5.40
CA GLU A 29 -0.29 11.73 -5.34
C GLU A 29 -1.08 10.43 -5.24
N THR A 30 -2.07 10.37 -4.36
CA THR A 30 -2.90 9.17 -4.18
C THR A 30 -3.67 8.85 -5.47
N ALA A 31 -4.24 9.85 -6.13
CA ALA A 31 -4.95 9.66 -7.39
C ALA A 31 -4.01 9.10 -8.46
N ARG A 32 -2.79 9.61 -8.57
CA ARG A 32 -1.80 9.10 -9.52
C ARG A 32 -1.38 7.67 -9.19
N ALA A 33 -1.15 7.39 -7.91
CA ALA A 33 -0.78 6.05 -7.46
C ALA A 33 -1.90 5.04 -7.76
N ARG A 34 -3.15 5.43 -7.56
CA ARG A 34 -4.31 4.58 -7.89
C ARG A 34 -4.41 4.30 -9.39
N GLU A 35 -4.14 5.29 -10.23
CA GLU A 35 -4.09 5.09 -11.69
C GLU A 35 -3.03 4.04 -12.05
N LEU A 36 -1.85 4.13 -11.46
CA LEU A 36 -0.76 3.16 -11.70
C LEU A 36 -1.18 1.75 -11.29
N VAL A 37 -1.86 1.61 -10.15
CA VAL A 37 -2.34 0.30 -9.68
C VAL A 37 -3.40 -0.26 -10.64
N LEU A 38 -4.34 0.56 -11.10
CA LEU A 38 -5.36 0.11 -12.06
C LEU A 38 -4.75 -0.28 -13.40
N GLU A 39 -3.78 0.47 -13.89
CA GLU A 39 -3.00 0.12 -15.09
C GLU A 39 -2.28 -1.23 -14.91
N PHE A 40 -1.70 -1.46 -13.73
CA PHE A 40 -1.09 -2.74 -13.40
C PHE A 40 -2.10 -3.89 -13.46
N VAL A 41 -3.29 -3.73 -12.89
CA VAL A 41 -4.33 -4.76 -12.91
C VAL A 41 -4.73 -5.08 -14.35
N ASP A 42 -4.95 -4.06 -15.16
CA ASP A 42 -5.28 -4.25 -16.58
C ASP A 42 -4.17 -4.98 -17.33
N ASP A 43 -2.92 -4.59 -17.12
CA ASP A 43 -1.76 -5.23 -17.74
C ASP A 43 -1.59 -6.67 -17.27
N ALA A 44 -1.78 -6.92 -15.98
CA ALA A 44 -1.70 -8.26 -15.41
C ALA A 44 -2.74 -9.18 -16.06
N ARG A 45 -3.96 -8.71 -16.21
CA ARG A 45 -5.03 -9.46 -16.88
C ARG A 45 -4.71 -9.73 -18.35
N ARG A 46 -4.27 -8.72 -19.08
CA ARG A 46 -3.93 -8.87 -20.50
C ARG A 46 -2.79 -9.85 -20.73
N ARG A 47 -1.81 -9.85 -19.83
CA ARG A 47 -0.66 -10.77 -19.91
C ARG A 47 -0.96 -12.16 -19.35
N GLY A 48 -2.13 -12.35 -18.76
CA GLY A 48 -2.52 -13.61 -18.17
C GLY A 48 -1.77 -13.96 -16.88
N LEU A 49 -1.34 -12.95 -16.10
CA LEU A 49 -0.77 -13.20 -14.78
C LEU A 49 -1.80 -13.91 -13.90
N THR A 50 -1.41 -15.02 -13.31
CA THR A 50 -2.29 -15.81 -12.45
C THR A 50 -2.51 -15.11 -11.12
N ALA A 51 -3.76 -14.71 -10.86
CA ALA A 51 -4.16 -14.21 -9.55
C ALA A 51 -4.37 -15.40 -8.61
N GLY A 52 -4.05 -15.22 -7.34
CA GLY A 52 -4.22 -16.25 -6.33
C GLY A 52 -4.59 -15.67 -4.98
N PRO A 53 -4.86 -16.53 -3.99
CA PRO A 53 -5.20 -16.07 -2.65
C PRO A 53 -4.05 -15.32 -2.03
N LEU A 54 -4.36 -14.15 -1.45
CA LEU A 54 -3.39 -13.34 -0.73
C LEU A 54 -3.46 -13.68 0.76
N LEU A 55 -2.33 -14.07 1.33
CA LEU A 55 -2.23 -14.40 2.75
C LEU A 55 -1.56 -13.25 3.50
N ALA A 56 -2.06 -12.95 4.69
CA ALA A 56 -1.40 -12.02 5.59
C ALA A 56 -0.31 -12.76 6.36
N ARG A 57 0.82 -12.10 6.59
CA ARG A 57 1.91 -12.65 7.39
C ARG A 57 1.88 -12.06 8.80
N ALA A 58 2.25 -12.84 9.79
CA ALA A 58 2.48 -12.33 11.13
C ALA A 58 3.68 -11.38 11.13
N GLY A 59 3.64 -10.36 11.99
CA GLY A 59 4.72 -9.38 12.07
C GLY A 59 6.09 -9.96 12.41
N ASP A 60 6.11 -11.10 13.11
CA ASP A 60 7.33 -11.86 13.42
C ASP A 60 7.81 -12.75 12.25
N GLY A 61 7.05 -12.84 11.17
CA GLY A 61 7.41 -13.61 9.97
C GLY A 61 7.09 -15.10 10.03
N GLY A 62 6.59 -15.60 11.16
CA GLY A 62 6.45 -17.05 11.37
C GLY A 62 5.20 -17.67 10.76
N ALA A 63 4.08 -16.99 10.82
CA ALA A 63 2.78 -17.55 10.45
C ALA A 63 2.13 -16.76 9.32
N THR A 64 1.26 -17.43 8.56
CA THR A 64 0.42 -16.78 7.56
C THR A 64 -1.04 -17.11 7.81
N TYR A 65 -1.92 -16.19 7.43
CA TYR A 65 -3.35 -16.26 7.69
C TYR A 65 -4.15 -15.98 6.44
N ARG A 66 -5.28 -16.65 6.31
CA ARG A 66 -6.22 -16.42 5.20
C ARG A 66 -6.86 -15.04 5.34
N THR A 67 -7.01 -14.34 4.22
CA THR A 67 -7.63 -13.01 4.19
C THR A 67 -8.93 -12.97 3.39
N GLY A 68 -9.19 -13.99 2.56
CA GLY A 68 -10.29 -13.96 1.61
C GLY A 68 -10.02 -13.10 0.37
N LEU A 69 -8.88 -12.44 0.30
CA LEU A 69 -8.51 -11.59 -0.83
C LEU A 69 -7.84 -12.41 -1.93
N VAL A 70 -8.07 -12.01 -3.18
CA VAL A 70 -7.47 -12.63 -4.37
C VAL A 70 -6.79 -11.54 -5.19
N GLY A 71 -5.57 -11.80 -5.62
CA GLY A 71 -4.80 -10.84 -6.41
C GLY A 71 -3.36 -11.27 -6.61
N TRP A 72 -2.47 -10.30 -6.61
CA TRP A 72 -1.03 -10.51 -6.85
C TRP A 72 -0.21 -9.91 -5.73
N TYR A 73 0.80 -10.64 -5.28
CA TYR A 73 1.81 -10.06 -4.38
C TYR A 73 2.70 -9.12 -5.17
N LEU A 74 3.00 -7.96 -4.60
CA LEU A 74 3.90 -6.97 -5.22
C LEU A 74 5.33 -7.08 -4.70
N LYS A 75 5.51 -7.62 -3.49
CA LYS A 75 6.84 -7.83 -2.89
C LYS A 75 7.07 -9.31 -2.64
N ARG A 76 8.33 -9.72 -2.77
CA ARG A 76 8.72 -11.13 -2.61
C ARG A 76 8.60 -11.63 -1.17
N ASP A 77 8.55 -10.74 -0.19
CA ASP A 77 8.34 -11.11 1.20
C ASP A 77 6.85 -11.36 1.55
N GLY A 78 5.95 -11.12 0.60
CA GLY A 78 4.52 -11.30 0.80
C GLY A 78 3.84 -10.22 1.65
N SER A 79 4.53 -9.09 1.89
CA SER A 79 4.00 -8.03 2.76
C SER A 79 3.09 -7.03 2.06
N LEU A 80 3.02 -7.10 0.74
CA LEU A 80 2.30 -6.12 -0.07
C LEU A 80 1.60 -6.82 -1.23
N GLY A 81 0.36 -6.47 -1.49
CA GLY A 81 -0.40 -7.03 -2.58
C GLY A 81 -1.47 -6.09 -3.12
N VAL A 82 -1.96 -6.44 -4.31
CA VAL A 82 -3.06 -5.76 -4.98
C VAL A 82 -4.09 -6.79 -5.37
N THR A 83 -5.36 -6.51 -5.07
CA THR A 83 -6.46 -7.39 -5.46
C THR A 83 -6.80 -7.23 -6.94
N THR A 84 -7.55 -8.19 -7.47
CA THR A 84 -8.05 -8.14 -8.85
C THR A 84 -8.95 -6.93 -9.10
N ASP A 85 -9.50 -6.31 -8.04
CA ASP A 85 -10.30 -5.09 -8.11
C ASP A 85 -9.46 -3.81 -8.03
N GLY A 86 -8.14 -3.94 -7.86
CA GLY A 86 -7.24 -2.78 -7.78
C GLY A 86 -7.09 -2.17 -6.39
N GLU A 87 -7.47 -2.88 -5.34
CA GLU A 87 -7.27 -2.44 -3.97
C GLU A 87 -5.87 -2.82 -3.47
N TYR A 88 -5.22 -1.89 -2.80
CA TYR A 88 -3.85 -2.01 -2.31
C TYR A 88 -3.84 -2.36 -0.83
N TYR A 89 -3.10 -3.41 -0.45
CA TYR A 89 -3.10 -3.94 0.91
C TYR A 89 -1.69 -4.14 1.45
N HIS A 90 -1.50 -3.75 2.69
CA HIS A 90 -0.40 -4.26 3.51
C HIS A 90 -0.84 -5.60 4.09
N LEU A 91 -0.12 -6.66 3.76
CA LEU A 91 -0.47 -8.04 4.12
C LEU A 91 0.29 -8.49 5.37
N VAL A 92 0.28 -7.63 6.39
CA VAL A 92 0.92 -7.90 7.68
C VAL A 92 -0.11 -7.69 8.78
N THR A 93 -0.13 -8.59 9.74
CA THR A 93 -1.10 -8.56 10.84
C THR A 93 -0.48 -9.10 12.12
N PRO A 94 -0.97 -8.70 13.31
CA PRO A 94 -0.59 -9.39 14.55
C PRO A 94 -1.03 -10.85 14.52
N GLY A 95 -0.18 -11.74 15.00
CA GLY A 95 -0.51 -13.17 15.10
C GLY A 95 -1.47 -13.46 16.24
N SER A 96 -2.41 -14.41 16.04
CA SER A 96 -3.30 -14.91 17.08
C SER A 96 -3.87 -16.27 16.72
N LEU A 97 -4.33 -17.02 17.73
CA LEU A 97 -5.05 -18.28 17.51
C LEU A 97 -6.36 -18.08 16.76
N LYS A 98 -7.07 -16.99 17.06
CA LYS A 98 -8.30 -16.62 16.37
C LYS A 98 -8.05 -16.39 14.87
N ALA A 99 -6.97 -15.69 14.53
CA ALA A 99 -6.56 -15.48 13.13
C ALA A 99 -6.25 -16.79 12.42
N ARG A 100 -5.61 -17.72 13.12
CA ARG A 100 -5.29 -19.05 12.59
C ARG A 100 -6.54 -19.87 12.24
N LEU A 101 -7.58 -19.78 13.05
CA LEU A 101 -8.82 -20.55 12.88
C LEU A 101 -9.81 -19.87 11.92
N ARG A 102 -9.94 -18.55 11.98
CA ARG A 102 -10.97 -17.78 11.24
C ARG A 102 -10.42 -16.94 10.09
N GLY A 103 -9.09 -16.83 9.97
CA GLY A 103 -8.47 -15.87 9.07
C GLY A 103 -8.51 -14.47 9.65
N VAL A 104 -8.10 -13.49 8.85
CA VAL A 104 -8.07 -12.07 9.22
C VAL A 104 -8.79 -11.25 8.16
N SER A 105 -9.40 -10.16 8.62
CA SER A 105 -9.97 -9.14 7.75
C SER A 105 -9.02 -7.94 7.72
N LEU A 106 -8.61 -7.54 6.52
CA LEU A 106 -7.71 -6.41 6.34
C LEU A 106 -8.45 -5.27 5.65
N GLU A 107 -8.06 -4.04 5.98
CA GLU A 107 -8.56 -2.85 5.30
C GLU A 107 -7.60 -2.43 4.19
N PRO A 108 -8.12 -1.99 3.02
CA PRO A 108 -7.26 -1.46 1.98
C PRO A 108 -6.64 -0.13 2.41
N THR A 109 -5.47 0.18 1.88
CA THR A 109 -4.79 1.44 2.12
C THR A 109 -4.58 2.19 0.81
N ASP A 110 -4.38 3.49 0.90
CA ASP A 110 -4.04 4.29 -0.27
C ASP A 110 -2.63 3.93 -0.73
N PRO A 111 -2.44 3.61 -2.04
CA PRO A 111 -1.11 3.34 -2.53
C PRO A 111 -0.27 4.61 -2.52
N PRO A 112 1.01 4.54 -2.12
CA PRO A 112 1.93 5.67 -2.21
C PRO A 112 2.64 5.66 -3.57
N LEU A 113 3.16 6.82 -4.02
CA LEU A 113 4.05 6.86 -5.18
C LEU A 113 5.44 6.31 -4.87
N GLN A 114 5.84 6.37 -3.59
CA GLN A 114 7.13 5.86 -3.12
C GLN A 114 6.88 4.81 -2.04
N VAL A 115 7.12 3.55 -2.37
CA VAL A 115 6.87 2.41 -1.49
C VAL A 115 8.07 2.21 -0.56
N GLY A 116 7.81 2.01 0.74
CA GLY A 116 8.86 1.78 1.73
C GLY A 116 9.47 3.04 2.32
N ARG A 117 8.95 4.21 2.00
CA ARG A 117 9.42 5.48 2.57
C ARG A 117 9.23 5.47 4.09
N GLY A 118 10.30 5.67 4.82
CA GLY A 118 10.29 5.61 6.28
C GLY A 118 10.42 4.21 6.88
N ALA A 119 10.57 3.17 6.06
CA ALA A 119 10.81 1.82 6.54
C ALA A 119 12.20 1.70 7.20
N ARG A 120 12.30 0.80 8.19
CA ARG A 120 13.53 0.61 8.96
C ARG A 120 14.72 0.12 8.12
N ASP A 121 14.46 -0.61 7.06
CA ASP A 121 15.49 -1.12 6.15
C ASP A 121 16.00 -0.05 5.18
N GLY A 122 15.40 1.13 5.18
CA GLY A 122 15.79 2.24 4.31
C GLY A 122 15.54 2.00 2.83
N GLU A 123 15.01 0.85 2.46
CA GLU A 123 14.71 0.54 1.07
C GLU A 123 13.43 1.25 0.64
N SER A 124 13.54 2.05 -0.40
CA SER A 124 12.43 2.78 -0.98
C SER A 124 12.47 2.58 -2.49
N VAL A 125 11.33 2.27 -3.08
CA VAL A 125 11.20 2.06 -4.51
C VAL A 125 9.99 2.80 -5.03
N ALA A 126 10.14 3.43 -6.19
CA ALA A 126 9.01 4.07 -6.85
C ALA A 126 7.95 3.02 -7.21
N LEU A 127 6.68 3.37 -7.02
CA LEU A 127 5.57 2.46 -7.27
C LEU A 127 5.57 1.95 -8.71
N ASP A 128 5.79 2.83 -9.69
CA ASP A 128 5.84 2.45 -11.11
C ASP A 128 6.92 1.41 -11.39
N VAL A 129 8.09 1.55 -10.77
CA VAL A 129 9.19 0.58 -10.89
C VAL A 129 8.81 -0.75 -10.25
N LEU A 130 8.21 -0.72 -9.07
CA LEU A 130 7.77 -1.94 -8.38
C LEU A 130 6.75 -2.71 -9.22
N LEU A 131 5.75 -2.01 -9.75
CA LEU A 131 4.71 -2.61 -10.59
C LEU A 131 5.28 -3.16 -11.91
N ALA A 132 6.18 -2.42 -12.56
CA ALA A 132 6.82 -2.87 -13.79
C ALA A 132 7.68 -4.12 -13.55
N THR A 133 8.42 -4.17 -12.45
CA THR A 133 9.24 -5.32 -12.06
C THR A 133 8.35 -6.55 -11.83
N ARG A 134 7.21 -6.35 -11.16
CA ARG A 134 6.26 -7.43 -10.91
C ARG A 134 5.67 -7.98 -12.21
N LEU A 135 5.27 -7.12 -13.13
CA LEU A 135 4.74 -7.51 -14.44
C LEU A 135 5.78 -8.29 -15.26
N ALA A 136 7.02 -7.82 -15.26
CA ALA A 136 8.09 -8.45 -16.01
C ALA A 136 8.40 -9.87 -15.53
N ALA A 137 8.21 -10.15 -14.24
CA ALA A 137 8.42 -11.47 -13.68
C ALA A 137 7.32 -12.48 -14.06
N GLY A 138 6.15 -12.01 -14.46
CA GLY A 138 5.03 -12.88 -14.80
C GLY A 138 4.63 -13.75 -13.61
N ASP A 139 4.40 -15.04 -13.85
CA ASP A 139 4.06 -16.00 -12.81
C ASP A 139 5.29 -16.51 -12.03
N ASP A 140 6.49 -16.14 -12.43
CA ASP A 140 7.72 -16.47 -11.71
C ASP A 140 7.97 -15.45 -10.58
N TRP A 141 7.10 -15.48 -9.59
CA TRP A 141 7.16 -14.60 -8.43
C TRP A 141 6.98 -15.37 -7.13
N PRO A 142 7.96 -16.21 -6.75
CA PRO A 142 7.86 -16.96 -5.50
C PRO A 142 7.93 -16.02 -4.32
N VAL A 143 6.96 -16.12 -3.44
CA VAL A 143 6.95 -15.37 -2.19
C VAL A 143 7.88 -16.06 -1.22
N ARG A 144 8.95 -15.36 -0.82
CA ARG A 144 9.90 -15.84 0.18
C ARG A 144 9.35 -15.51 1.56
N ARG A 145 8.99 -16.56 2.29
CA ARG A 145 8.56 -16.45 3.68
C ARG A 145 9.73 -16.90 4.55
N ALA A 146 10.08 -16.00 5.45
CA ALA A 146 11.14 -16.31 6.41
C ALA A 146 10.67 -17.40 7.37
#